data_4c062ebf48f1fe229a2185896b088961
#
_entry.id   4c062ebf48f1fe229a2185896b088961
#
_cell.length_a   1.000
_cell.length_b   1.000
_cell.length_c   1.000
_cell.angle_alpha   90.00
_cell.angle_beta   90.00
_cell.angle_gamma   90.00
#
_symmetry.space_group_name_H-M   'P 1'
#
loop_
_entity.id
_entity.type
_entity.pdbx_description
1 polymer ?
#
loop_
_entity_poly.entity_id
_entity_poly.type
_entity_poly.pdbx_seq_one_letter_code
_entity_poly.pdbx_strand_id
1 'polypeptide(L)'
;MIDTHAHLLFFEDKQQIIDDMKKDELEVIVNIGTTLEDSLQGIKLAEENENVYTTVGIYPEYSTTTTDADLYKLKQMAKHEKVVAIGEIGLDYHYEEYDSVTQKKLFARQLEIADSLGLPFCIHCRQAASDVYEILSTHKHLIKHSGLMHCYSEGAEWVKKFTDLGMYISFSGNITYKKMDLSFVNEIPLDRIVVETDAPFLTPTPFRGKTNYPKYVRYVIEKIAEVTGKSYDEIERITSENARRFYFKIK
;
A
#
# COMPACT_ATOMS: atom_id res chain seq x y z
N MET A 1 7.52 -12.04 8.75
CA MET A 1 7.12 -11.26 7.53
C MET A 1 6.10 -10.18 7.88
N ILE A 2 6.06 -9.08 7.12
CA ILE A 2 5.03 -8.03 7.22
C ILE A 2 4.30 -7.93 5.88
N ASP A 3 2.95 -8.03 5.92
CA ASP A 3 2.10 -7.71 4.78
C ASP A 3 1.69 -6.24 4.87
N THR A 4 2.26 -5.40 3.99
CA THR A 4 2.09 -3.94 4.06
C THR A 4 0.78 -3.43 3.48
N HIS A 5 -0.02 -4.30 2.82
CA HIS A 5 -1.27 -3.90 2.18
C HIS A 5 -2.20 -5.10 1.97
N ALA A 6 -3.26 -5.20 2.76
CA ALA A 6 -4.32 -6.20 2.61
C ALA A 6 -5.68 -5.61 2.98
N HIS A 7 -6.73 -6.04 2.29
CA HIS A 7 -8.12 -5.64 2.55
C HIS A 7 -8.81 -6.68 3.44
N LEU A 8 -8.42 -6.72 4.72
CA LEU A 8 -8.95 -7.70 5.67
C LEU A 8 -10.46 -7.66 5.84
N LEU A 9 -11.06 -6.49 5.67
CA LEU A 9 -12.51 -6.31 5.81
C LEU A 9 -13.33 -7.03 4.72
N PHE A 10 -12.71 -7.44 3.61
CA PHE A 10 -13.35 -8.21 2.56
C PHE A 10 -13.47 -9.71 2.88
N PHE A 11 -12.85 -10.17 3.97
CA PHE A 11 -12.93 -11.56 4.41
C PHE A 11 -14.00 -11.74 5.48
N GLU A 12 -14.84 -12.77 5.30
CA GLU A 12 -15.77 -13.20 6.35
C GLU A 12 -15.00 -13.85 7.52
N ASP A 13 -13.93 -14.58 7.20
CA ASP A 13 -13.06 -15.30 8.14
C ASP A 13 -11.83 -14.49 8.61
N LYS A 14 -11.89 -13.15 8.55
CA LYS A 14 -10.75 -12.27 8.89
C LYS A 14 -10.14 -12.53 10.26
N GLN A 15 -10.96 -12.89 11.26
CA GLN A 15 -10.44 -13.19 12.59
C GLN A 15 -9.59 -14.47 12.57
N GLN A 16 -10.00 -15.51 11.82
CA GLN A 16 -9.20 -16.71 11.66
C GLN A 16 -7.86 -16.44 10.96
N ILE A 17 -7.85 -15.52 9.96
CA ILE A 17 -6.62 -15.09 9.30
C ILE A 17 -5.67 -14.45 10.31
N ILE A 18 -6.20 -13.57 11.17
CA ILE A 18 -5.42 -12.91 12.22
C ILE A 18 -4.91 -13.89 13.26
N ASP A 19 -5.75 -14.81 13.71
CA ASP A 19 -5.38 -15.84 14.70
C ASP A 19 -4.28 -16.78 14.16
N ASP A 20 -4.29 -17.05 12.86
CA ASP A 20 -3.30 -17.90 12.19
C ASP A 20 -1.97 -17.17 11.86
N MET A 21 -1.86 -15.86 12.09
CA MET A 21 -0.66 -15.07 11.71
C MET A 21 0.65 -15.70 12.21
N LYS A 22 0.70 -16.10 13.47
CA LYS A 22 1.90 -16.73 14.06
C LYS A 22 2.27 -18.04 13.37
N LYS A 23 1.29 -18.86 13.03
CA LYS A 23 1.47 -20.12 12.30
C LYS A 23 1.95 -19.86 10.87
N ASP A 24 1.46 -18.80 10.27
CA ASP A 24 1.77 -18.40 8.91
C ASP A 24 3.04 -17.50 8.83
N GLU A 25 3.76 -17.32 9.97
CA GLU A 25 5.00 -16.51 10.12
C GLU A 25 4.79 -15.03 9.76
N LEU A 26 3.57 -14.53 9.92
CA LEU A 26 3.24 -13.12 9.78
C LEU A 26 3.41 -12.42 11.13
N GLU A 27 4.15 -11.31 11.14
CA GLU A 27 4.33 -10.47 12.31
C GLU A 27 3.30 -9.35 12.37
N VAL A 28 3.05 -8.72 11.22
CA VAL A 28 2.13 -7.59 11.08
C VAL A 28 1.35 -7.68 9.78
N ILE A 29 0.09 -7.26 9.82
CA ILE A 29 -0.73 -6.99 8.65
C ILE A 29 -1.20 -5.52 8.73
N VAL A 30 -1.07 -4.78 7.63
CA VAL A 30 -1.65 -3.45 7.48
C VAL A 30 -2.94 -3.56 6.67
N ASN A 31 -4.07 -3.37 7.36
CA ASN A 31 -5.38 -3.29 6.71
C ASN A 31 -5.55 -1.94 6.00
N ILE A 32 -6.20 -1.92 4.86
CA ILE A 32 -6.31 -0.73 4.02
C ILE A 32 -7.73 -0.18 4.05
N GLY A 33 -7.83 1.12 4.34
CA GLY A 33 -9.06 1.89 4.24
C GLY A 33 -9.21 2.56 2.88
N THR A 34 -10.36 2.40 2.23
CA THR A 34 -10.69 3.00 0.92
C THR A 34 -11.89 3.94 0.97
N THR A 35 -12.67 3.87 2.04
CA THR A 35 -13.77 4.78 2.35
C THR A 35 -13.71 5.20 3.83
N LEU A 36 -14.54 6.18 4.23
CA LEU A 36 -14.64 6.54 5.66
C LEU A 36 -15.22 5.41 6.50
N GLU A 37 -16.12 4.62 5.93
CA GLU A 37 -16.78 3.52 6.63
C GLU A 37 -15.79 2.39 6.90
N ASP A 38 -15.10 1.91 5.88
CA ASP A 38 -14.13 0.83 6.06
C ASP A 38 -12.87 1.30 6.81
N SER A 39 -12.47 2.57 6.68
CA SER A 39 -11.44 3.17 7.53
C SER A 39 -11.81 3.09 9.02
N LEU A 40 -13.06 3.40 9.37
CA LEU A 40 -13.53 3.27 10.75
C LEU A 40 -13.57 1.82 11.23
N GLN A 41 -14.01 0.90 10.37
CA GLN A 41 -14.02 -0.53 10.67
C GLN A 41 -12.59 -1.08 10.80
N GLY A 42 -11.67 -0.61 9.96
CA GLY A 42 -10.24 -0.96 10.03
C GLY A 42 -9.59 -0.53 11.34
N ILE A 43 -9.92 0.67 11.85
CA ILE A 43 -9.46 1.13 13.17
C ILE A 43 -9.95 0.18 14.26
N LYS A 44 -11.24 -0.17 14.28
CA LYS A 44 -11.81 -1.10 15.27
C LYS A 44 -11.12 -2.47 15.22
N LEU A 45 -10.93 -3.02 14.01
CA LEU A 45 -10.23 -4.28 13.83
C LEU A 45 -8.80 -4.22 14.39
N ALA A 46 -8.11 -3.12 14.17
CA ALA A 46 -6.74 -2.91 14.65
C ALA A 46 -6.67 -2.68 16.17
N GLU A 47 -7.69 -2.06 16.79
CA GLU A 47 -7.79 -1.93 18.25
C GLU A 47 -7.92 -3.28 18.95
N GLU A 48 -8.67 -4.20 18.35
CA GLU A 48 -8.93 -5.53 18.89
C GLU A 48 -7.75 -6.50 18.68
N ASN A 49 -6.79 -6.16 17.80
CA ASN A 49 -5.71 -7.05 17.39
C ASN A 49 -4.34 -6.33 17.41
N GLU A 50 -3.46 -6.76 18.30
CA GLU A 50 -2.16 -6.11 18.57
C GLU A 50 -1.32 -5.93 17.30
N ASN A 51 -1.24 -6.98 16.47
CA ASN A 51 -0.38 -7.06 15.29
C ASN A 51 -1.07 -6.60 13.99
N VAL A 52 -2.26 -6.03 14.10
CA VAL A 52 -2.96 -5.39 12.99
C VAL A 52 -2.88 -3.88 13.13
N TYR A 53 -2.51 -3.22 12.05
CA TYR A 53 -2.55 -1.77 11.88
C TYR A 53 -3.46 -1.44 10.72
N THR A 54 -3.80 -0.17 10.52
CA THR A 54 -4.66 0.24 9.41
C THR A 54 -4.21 1.55 8.79
N THR A 55 -4.55 1.76 7.53
CA THR A 55 -4.55 3.06 6.90
C THR A 55 -5.96 3.65 6.93
N VAL A 56 -6.07 4.94 6.70
CA VAL A 56 -7.34 5.62 6.45
C VAL A 56 -7.21 6.49 5.20
N GLY A 57 -8.15 6.35 4.27
CA GLY A 57 -8.09 7.04 3.00
C GLY A 57 -9.42 7.04 2.26
N ILE A 58 -9.49 7.84 1.21
CA ILE A 58 -10.61 7.84 0.27
C ILE A 58 -10.05 7.55 -1.12
N TYR A 59 -10.46 6.39 -1.64
CA TYR A 59 -10.01 5.87 -2.94
C TYR A 59 -10.44 6.77 -4.09
N PRO A 60 -9.69 6.86 -5.19
CA PRO A 60 -9.96 7.77 -6.32
C PRO A 60 -11.37 7.70 -6.89
N GLU A 61 -12.00 6.53 -6.89
CA GLU A 61 -13.37 6.32 -7.40
C GLU A 61 -14.41 7.22 -6.71
N TYR A 62 -14.18 7.54 -5.43
CA TYR A 62 -15.09 8.38 -4.63
C TYR A 62 -14.84 9.88 -4.77
N SER A 63 -13.97 10.31 -5.68
CA SER A 63 -13.54 11.70 -5.81
C SER A 63 -14.67 12.69 -6.09
N THR A 64 -15.69 12.27 -6.86
CA THR A 64 -16.83 13.12 -7.24
C THR A 64 -17.85 13.31 -6.13
N THR A 65 -17.87 12.42 -5.14
CA THR A 65 -18.85 12.44 -4.03
C THR A 65 -18.25 12.89 -2.70
N THR A 66 -16.91 12.94 -2.60
CA THR A 66 -16.19 13.34 -1.38
C THR A 66 -16.37 14.83 -1.08
N THR A 67 -16.75 15.14 0.14
CA THR A 67 -16.95 16.50 0.64
C THR A 67 -15.82 16.96 1.58
N ASP A 68 -15.75 18.27 1.86
CA ASP A 68 -14.83 18.82 2.88
C ASP A 68 -15.10 18.26 4.27
N ALA A 69 -16.37 17.96 4.59
CA ALA A 69 -16.75 17.33 5.85
C ALA A 69 -16.19 15.90 5.96
N ASP A 70 -16.10 15.18 4.85
CA ASP A 70 -15.52 13.83 4.83
C ASP A 70 -14.00 13.88 5.01
N LEU A 71 -13.31 14.83 4.37
CA LEU A 71 -11.88 15.05 4.58
C LEU A 71 -11.56 15.47 6.03
N TYR A 72 -12.43 16.26 6.66
CA TYR A 72 -12.30 16.58 8.07
C TYR A 72 -12.43 15.33 8.97
N LYS A 73 -13.43 14.47 8.71
CA LYS A 73 -13.59 13.20 9.44
C LYS A 73 -12.37 12.28 9.24
N LEU A 74 -11.90 12.14 7.99
CA LEU A 74 -10.69 11.38 7.67
C LEU A 74 -9.50 11.85 8.50
N LYS A 75 -9.29 13.18 8.56
CA LYS A 75 -8.22 13.79 9.36
C LYS A 75 -8.36 13.48 10.85
N GLN A 76 -9.58 13.39 11.41
CA GLN A 76 -9.75 13.01 12.81
C GLN A 76 -9.43 11.52 13.04
N MET A 77 -9.89 10.62 12.16
CA MET A 77 -9.57 9.19 12.20
C MET A 77 -8.06 8.94 12.12
N ALA A 78 -7.35 9.68 11.27
CA ALA A 78 -5.91 9.54 11.06
C ALA A 78 -5.04 9.84 12.29
N LYS A 79 -5.60 10.47 13.34
CA LYS A 79 -4.90 10.71 14.60
C LYS A 79 -4.79 9.47 15.49
N HIS A 80 -5.55 8.43 15.19
CA HIS A 80 -5.58 7.21 15.99
C HIS A 80 -4.20 6.52 15.98
N GLU A 81 -3.80 5.93 17.11
CA GLU A 81 -2.47 5.31 17.25
C GLU A 81 -2.25 4.12 16.30
N LYS A 82 -3.31 3.37 16.00
CA LYS A 82 -3.30 2.23 15.09
C LYS A 82 -3.30 2.64 13.60
N VAL A 83 -3.51 3.92 13.29
CA VAL A 83 -3.44 4.43 11.92
C VAL A 83 -1.99 4.77 11.59
N VAL A 84 -1.44 4.06 10.61
CA VAL A 84 -0.02 4.13 10.25
C VAL A 84 0.27 4.97 9.01
N ALA A 85 -0.75 5.26 8.17
CA ALA A 85 -0.62 6.10 6.99
C ALA A 85 -1.97 6.67 6.52
N ILE A 86 -1.93 7.69 5.67
CA ILE A 86 -3.05 8.11 4.84
C ILE A 86 -3.04 7.23 3.57
N GLY A 87 -4.07 6.48 3.34
CA GLY A 87 -4.19 5.55 2.22
C GLY A 87 -5.42 4.63 2.39
N GLU A 88 -5.93 4.17 1.28
CA GLU A 88 -5.42 4.20 -0.08
C GLU A 88 -5.88 5.47 -0.81
N ILE A 89 -4.94 6.23 -1.38
CA ILE A 89 -5.19 7.49 -2.08
C ILE A 89 -4.46 7.48 -3.43
N GLY A 90 -4.80 8.34 -4.35
CA GLY A 90 -4.07 8.40 -5.62
C GLY A 90 -4.98 8.59 -6.83
N LEU A 91 -4.61 7.92 -7.95
CA LEU A 91 -5.28 8.05 -9.23
C LEU A 91 -5.54 6.70 -9.88
N ASP A 92 -6.76 6.50 -10.39
CA ASP A 92 -7.14 5.33 -11.21
C ASP A 92 -7.81 5.79 -12.50
N TYR A 93 -7.16 5.53 -13.64
CA TYR A 93 -7.66 5.89 -14.97
C TYR A 93 -8.05 4.66 -15.79
N HIS A 94 -8.21 3.52 -15.14
CA HIS A 94 -8.54 2.26 -15.81
C HIS A 94 -9.99 2.19 -16.28
N TYR A 95 -10.92 2.77 -15.54
CA TYR A 95 -12.35 2.73 -15.85
C TYR A 95 -12.70 3.90 -16.77
N GLU A 96 -13.60 3.65 -17.78
CA GLU A 96 -13.91 4.65 -18.81
C GLU A 96 -14.55 5.95 -18.28
N GLU A 97 -15.20 5.90 -17.11
CA GLU A 97 -15.94 7.03 -16.51
C GLU A 97 -15.15 7.75 -15.40
N TYR A 98 -13.80 7.71 -15.40
CA TYR A 98 -13.06 8.42 -14.39
C TYR A 98 -13.04 9.95 -14.60
N ASP A 99 -13.07 10.71 -13.51
CA ASP A 99 -12.87 12.15 -13.51
C ASP A 99 -11.46 12.50 -12.99
N SER A 100 -10.53 12.69 -13.91
CA SER A 100 -9.13 12.99 -13.55
C SER A 100 -8.99 14.29 -12.75
N VAL A 101 -9.85 15.28 -12.98
CA VAL A 101 -9.75 16.59 -12.31
C VAL A 101 -10.13 16.46 -10.83
N THR A 102 -11.23 15.74 -10.53
CA THR A 102 -11.66 15.54 -9.16
C THR A 102 -10.74 14.57 -8.42
N GLN A 103 -10.24 13.52 -9.10
CA GLN A 103 -9.26 12.60 -8.53
C GLN A 103 -7.97 13.32 -8.13
N LYS A 104 -7.40 14.15 -9.01
CA LYS A 104 -6.17 14.94 -8.73
C LYS A 104 -6.37 15.89 -7.54
N LYS A 105 -7.53 16.55 -7.46
CA LYS A 105 -7.86 17.43 -6.32
C LYS A 105 -7.95 16.63 -5.02
N LEU A 106 -8.66 15.51 -5.03
CA LEU A 106 -8.81 14.65 -3.86
C LEU A 106 -7.46 14.13 -3.39
N PHE A 107 -6.62 13.67 -4.32
CA PHE A 107 -5.27 13.19 -4.02
C PHE A 107 -4.42 14.27 -3.34
N ALA A 108 -4.34 15.46 -3.92
CA ALA A 108 -3.58 16.58 -3.34
C ALA A 108 -4.09 16.95 -1.92
N ARG A 109 -5.41 17.00 -1.71
CA ARG A 109 -6.01 17.28 -0.39
C ARG A 109 -5.65 16.22 0.66
N GLN A 110 -5.57 14.97 0.28
CA GLN A 110 -5.17 13.90 1.19
C GLN A 110 -3.67 13.90 1.48
N LEU A 111 -2.82 14.32 0.54
CA LEU A 111 -1.39 14.58 0.80
C LEU A 111 -1.21 15.72 1.83
N GLU A 112 -2.01 16.80 1.74
CA GLU A 112 -2.01 17.88 2.75
C GLU A 112 -2.40 17.35 4.14
N ILE A 113 -3.36 16.42 4.22
CA ILE A 113 -3.74 15.78 5.49
C ILE A 113 -2.56 14.98 6.04
N ALA A 114 -1.91 14.15 5.21
CA ALA A 114 -0.76 13.35 5.60
C ALA A 114 0.38 14.22 6.16
N ASP A 115 0.80 15.26 5.41
CA ASP A 115 1.83 16.20 5.87
C ASP A 115 1.45 16.89 7.19
N SER A 116 0.20 17.36 7.32
CA SER A 116 -0.27 18.06 8.53
C SER A 116 -0.25 17.20 9.79
N LEU A 117 -0.27 15.87 9.64
CA LEU A 117 -0.25 14.88 10.72
C LEU A 117 1.11 14.19 10.87
N GLY A 118 2.05 14.47 9.97
CA GLY A 118 3.34 13.80 9.98
C GLY A 118 3.26 12.30 9.65
N LEU A 119 2.26 11.89 8.86
CA LEU A 119 2.05 10.50 8.46
C LEU A 119 2.59 10.24 7.05
N PRO A 120 3.09 9.04 6.78
CA PRO A 120 3.34 8.59 5.43
C PRO A 120 2.01 8.37 4.68
N PHE A 121 2.09 8.07 3.38
CA PHE A 121 0.92 7.86 2.56
C PHE A 121 1.10 6.68 1.59
N CYS A 122 0.00 5.96 1.32
CA CYS A 122 -0.04 4.80 0.43
C CYS A 122 -0.80 5.17 -0.86
N ILE A 123 -0.12 5.04 -2.01
CA ILE A 123 -0.59 5.53 -3.31
C ILE A 123 -1.06 4.37 -4.17
N HIS A 124 -2.33 4.45 -4.59
CA HIS A 124 -2.85 3.75 -5.74
C HIS A 124 -2.48 4.50 -7.02
N CYS A 125 -1.90 3.78 -7.97
CA CYS A 125 -1.56 4.32 -9.27
C CYS A 125 -1.88 3.30 -10.36
N ARG A 126 -2.90 3.59 -11.17
CA ARG A 126 -3.30 2.69 -12.26
C ARG A 126 -3.52 3.45 -13.54
N GLN A 127 -2.64 3.23 -14.53
CA GLN A 127 -2.63 3.97 -15.81
C GLN A 127 -2.52 5.51 -15.62
N ALA A 128 -1.89 5.95 -14.53
CA ALA A 128 -1.85 7.34 -14.09
C ALA A 128 -0.47 7.85 -13.67
N ALA A 129 0.60 7.09 -13.96
CA ALA A 129 1.95 7.36 -13.45
C ALA A 129 2.45 8.78 -13.72
N SER A 130 2.17 9.33 -14.92
CA SER A 130 2.57 10.70 -15.29
C SER A 130 1.95 11.74 -14.35
N ASP A 131 0.65 11.63 -14.10
CA ASP A 131 -0.08 12.58 -13.29
C ASP A 131 0.24 12.43 -11.79
N VAL A 132 0.42 11.18 -11.31
CA VAL A 132 0.91 10.93 -9.94
C VAL A 132 2.29 11.57 -9.76
N TYR A 133 3.21 11.36 -10.70
CA TYR A 133 4.55 11.96 -10.64
C TYR A 133 4.51 13.48 -10.67
N GLU A 134 3.69 14.08 -11.53
CA GLU A 134 3.51 15.53 -11.60
C GLU A 134 3.02 16.09 -10.26
N ILE A 135 1.99 15.50 -9.67
CA ILE A 135 1.46 15.94 -8.37
C ILE A 135 2.53 15.81 -7.28
N LEU A 136 3.20 14.67 -7.16
CA LEU A 136 4.24 14.48 -6.15
C LEU A 136 5.43 15.43 -6.34
N SER A 137 5.86 15.67 -7.59
CA SER A 137 6.99 16.56 -7.88
C SER A 137 6.67 18.04 -7.66
N THR A 138 5.43 18.45 -7.90
CA THR A 138 4.97 19.83 -7.63
C THR A 138 4.68 20.07 -6.15
N HIS A 139 4.33 19.01 -5.39
CA HIS A 139 4.02 19.07 -3.97
C HIS A 139 5.13 18.48 -3.09
N LYS A 140 6.41 18.57 -3.50
CA LYS A 140 7.55 18.03 -2.73
C LYS A 140 7.58 18.45 -1.26
N HIS A 141 7.06 19.61 -0.93
CA HIS A 141 6.96 20.11 0.43
C HIS A 141 5.99 19.30 1.31
N LEU A 142 5.05 18.54 0.71
CA LEU A 142 4.07 17.68 1.41
C LEU A 142 4.53 16.24 1.56
N ILE A 143 5.61 15.81 0.88
CA ILE A 143 6.04 14.41 0.88
C ILE A 143 7.24 14.13 1.80
N LYS A 144 7.37 14.91 2.89
CA LYS A 144 8.48 14.80 3.85
C LYS A 144 8.55 13.45 4.56
N HIS A 145 7.40 12.79 4.75
CA HIS A 145 7.28 11.52 5.47
C HIS A 145 7.26 10.31 4.56
N SER A 146 7.63 10.52 3.28
CA SER A 146 7.68 9.48 2.25
C SER A 146 6.30 8.90 1.87
N GLY A 147 6.22 8.30 0.71
CA GLY A 147 5.05 7.59 0.20
C GLY A 147 5.41 6.19 -0.25
N LEU A 148 4.40 5.36 -0.38
CA LEU A 148 4.48 4.01 -0.88
C LEU A 148 3.68 3.91 -2.18
N MET A 149 4.33 3.55 -3.28
CA MET A 149 3.66 3.13 -4.50
C MET A 149 3.23 1.67 -4.29
N HIS A 150 1.97 1.45 -3.89
CA HIS A 150 1.49 0.10 -3.65
C HIS A 150 1.29 -0.65 -4.97
N CYS A 151 1.39 -1.98 -4.94
CA CYS A 151 1.12 -2.87 -6.06
C CYS A 151 1.75 -2.41 -7.39
N TYR A 152 3.04 -1.99 -7.34
CA TYR A 152 3.70 -1.32 -8.44
C TYR A 152 3.67 -2.12 -9.74
N SER A 153 3.18 -1.51 -10.81
CA SER A 153 3.04 -2.12 -12.14
C SER A 153 3.32 -1.16 -13.31
N GLU A 154 3.80 0.05 -13.03
CA GLU A 154 3.97 1.13 -14.02
C GLU A 154 5.27 1.01 -14.87
N GLY A 155 6.06 -0.05 -14.65
CA GLY A 155 7.24 -0.38 -15.44
C GLY A 155 8.51 0.40 -15.11
N ALA A 156 9.59 0.06 -15.81
CA ALA A 156 10.94 0.58 -15.57
C ALA A 156 11.07 2.10 -15.73
N GLU A 157 10.33 2.70 -16.66
CA GLU A 157 10.42 4.13 -16.94
C GLU A 157 10.13 4.99 -15.71
N TRP A 158 9.18 4.59 -14.88
CA TRP A 158 8.69 5.38 -13.74
C TRP A 158 9.37 5.04 -12.43
N VAL A 159 9.92 3.82 -12.28
CA VAL A 159 10.46 3.36 -11.00
C VAL A 159 11.56 4.29 -10.46
N LYS A 160 12.50 4.68 -11.33
CA LYS A 160 13.56 5.60 -10.94
C LYS A 160 13.02 6.97 -10.56
N LYS A 161 12.04 7.51 -11.29
CA LYS A 161 11.42 8.80 -11.00
C LYS A 161 10.76 8.82 -9.63
N PHE A 162 10.05 7.74 -9.25
CA PHE A 162 9.42 7.63 -7.94
C PHE A 162 10.44 7.42 -6.81
N THR A 163 11.45 6.57 -7.03
CA THR A 163 12.50 6.36 -6.02
C THR A 163 13.36 7.61 -5.80
N ASP A 164 13.64 8.41 -6.84
CA ASP A 164 14.32 9.71 -6.73
C ASP A 164 13.50 10.75 -5.92
N LEU A 165 12.16 10.61 -5.86
CA LEU A 165 11.31 11.37 -4.95
C LEU A 165 11.27 10.79 -3.52
N GLY A 166 11.98 9.70 -3.25
CA GLY A 166 12.03 9.04 -1.95
C GLY A 166 10.89 8.07 -1.69
N MET A 167 10.12 7.69 -2.73
CA MET A 167 9.02 6.74 -2.58
C MET A 167 9.55 5.33 -2.33
N TYR A 168 8.81 4.57 -1.53
CA TYR A 168 8.93 3.12 -1.45
C TYR A 168 8.14 2.47 -2.59
N ILE A 169 8.56 1.29 -2.98
CA ILE A 169 7.92 0.47 -4.03
C ILE A 169 7.46 -0.82 -3.37
N SER A 170 6.17 -1.12 -3.48
CA SER A 170 5.61 -2.38 -3.01
C SER A 170 5.30 -3.32 -4.15
N PHE A 171 5.58 -4.59 -3.95
CA PHE A 171 5.25 -5.66 -4.88
C PHE A 171 4.24 -6.60 -4.26
N SER A 172 3.24 -6.98 -5.06
CA SER A 172 2.19 -7.94 -4.70
C SER A 172 2.29 -9.23 -5.51
N GLY A 173 1.32 -10.12 -5.37
CA GLY A 173 1.33 -11.44 -6.03
C GLY A 173 1.47 -11.41 -7.56
N ASN A 174 1.13 -10.30 -8.20
CA ASN A 174 1.28 -10.13 -9.66
C ASN A 174 2.74 -10.23 -10.14
N ILE A 175 3.74 -9.94 -9.29
CA ILE A 175 5.17 -10.09 -9.61
C ILE A 175 5.53 -11.54 -9.99
N THR A 176 4.71 -12.51 -9.58
CA THR A 176 4.90 -13.94 -9.90
C THR A 176 4.33 -14.33 -11.26
N TYR A 177 3.69 -13.40 -11.98
CA TYR A 177 3.04 -13.72 -13.27
C TYR A 177 4.05 -13.72 -14.41
N LYS A 178 3.95 -14.74 -15.30
CA LYS A 178 4.91 -14.96 -16.40
C LYS A 178 5.10 -13.79 -17.38
N LYS A 179 4.12 -12.89 -17.47
CA LYS A 179 4.13 -11.77 -18.42
C LYS A 179 4.66 -10.47 -17.84
N MET A 180 4.99 -10.43 -16.56
CA MET A 180 5.50 -9.21 -15.93
C MET A 180 6.99 -9.05 -16.24
N ASP A 181 7.36 -7.90 -16.78
CA ASP A 181 8.76 -7.53 -16.89
C ASP A 181 9.28 -7.16 -15.50
N LEU A 182 10.32 -7.83 -15.04
CA LEU A 182 10.93 -7.64 -13.73
C LEU A 182 12.36 -7.09 -13.84
N SER A 183 12.80 -6.70 -15.04
CA SER A 183 14.17 -6.19 -15.27
C SER A 183 14.49 -4.99 -14.37
N PHE A 184 13.49 -4.15 -14.08
CA PHE A 184 13.65 -2.94 -13.26
C PHE A 184 13.77 -3.19 -11.75
N VAL A 185 13.44 -4.38 -11.26
CA VAL A 185 13.48 -4.67 -9.80
C VAL A 185 14.89 -4.46 -9.24
N ASN A 186 15.91 -4.81 -10.03
CA ASN A 186 17.31 -4.62 -9.65
C ASN A 186 17.77 -3.14 -9.70
N GLU A 187 16.98 -2.24 -10.27
CA GLU A 187 17.27 -0.80 -10.29
C GLU A 187 16.75 -0.09 -9.04
N ILE A 188 15.88 -0.76 -8.25
CA ILE A 188 15.32 -0.21 -7.04
C ILE A 188 16.30 -0.42 -5.89
N PRO A 189 16.66 0.64 -5.14
CA PRO A 189 17.43 0.48 -3.92
C PRO A 189 16.72 -0.49 -2.95
N LEU A 190 17.40 -1.50 -2.45
CA LEU A 190 16.79 -2.54 -1.61
C LEU A 190 16.13 -1.96 -0.35
N ASP A 191 16.63 -0.82 0.17
CA ASP A 191 16.04 -0.12 1.31
C ASP A 191 14.76 0.66 0.95
N ARG A 192 14.27 0.55 -0.29
CA ARG A 192 13.03 1.13 -0.81
C ARG A 192 12.00 0.08 -1.22
N ILE A 193 12.28 -1.21 -1.08
CA ILE A 193 11.36 -2.28 -1.42
C ILE A 193 10.62 -2.75 -0.17
N VAL A 194 9.29 -2.84 -0.28
CA VAL A 194 8.42 -3.54 0.66
C VAL A 194 7.57 -4.56 -0.09
N VAL A 195 6.88 -5.42 0.64
CA VAL A 195 6.06 -6.49 0.07
C VAL A 195 4.66 -6.46 0.66
N GLU A 196 3.71 -6.87 -0.16
CA GLU A 196 2.31 -6.93 0.20
C GLU A 196 1.61 -8.09 -0.50
N THR A 197 0.37 -8.35 -0.16
CA THR A 197 -0.48 -9.30 -0.89
C THR A 197 -1.51 -8.62 -1.76
N ASP A 198 -2.02 -7.48 -1.37
CA ASP A 198 -3.26 -6.89 -1.90
C ASP A 198 -4.46 -7.87 -1.77
N ALA A 199 -4.41 -8.74 -0.75
CA ALA A 199 -5.44 -9.75 -0.51
C ALA A 199 -6.81 -9.12 -0.24
N PRO A 200 -7.90 -9.66 -0.85
CA PRO A 200 -8.06 -10.97 -1.50
C PRO A 200 -7.68 -11.02 -2.99
N PHE A 201 -7.14 -9.95 -3.55
CA PHE A 201 -6.81 -9.82 -4.97
C PHE A 201 -5.41 -10.37 -5.29
N LEU A 202 -5.07 -10.45 -6.58
CA LEU A 202 -3.73 -10.68 -7.12
C LEU A 202 -2.99 -11.92 -6.57
N THR A 203 -3.71 -13.03 -6.42
CA THR A 203 -3.17 -14.28 -5.89
C THR A 203 -1.92 -14.71 -6.65
N PRO A 204 -0.79 -14.98 -5.96
CA PRO A 204 0.46 -15.37 -6.59
C PRO A 204 0.39 -16.76 -7.22
N THR A 205 1.29 -17.03 -8.17
CA THR A 205 1.55 -18.39 -8.64
C THR A 205 2.17 -19.21 -7.50
N PRO A 206 1.76 -20.48 -7.27
CA PRO A 206 0.92 -21.32 -8.13
C PRO A 206 -0.60 -21.24 -7.85
N PHE A 207 -1.05 -20.38 -6.96
CA PHE A 207 -2.45 -20.34 -6.50
C PHE A 207 -3.34 -19.42 -7.33
N ARG A 208 -2.88 -18.92 -8.44
CA ARG A 208 -3.61 -18.00 -9.31
C ARG A 208 -5.03 -18.51 -9.61
N GLY A 209 -6.04 -17.62 -9.52
CA GLY A 209 -7.45 -17.95 -9.71
C GLY A 209 -8.17 -18.41 -8.43
N LYS A 210 -7.47 -18.49 -7.30
CA LYS A 210 -8.05 -18.68 -5.96
C LYS A 210 -8.04 -17.35 -5.21
N THR A 211 -8.72 -17.28 -4.08
CA THR A 211 -8.64 -16.14 -3.14
C THR A 211 -7.21 -15.98 -2.64
N ASN A 212 -6.69 -14.76 -2.67
CA ASN A 212 -5.42 -14.43 -2.06
C ASN A 212 -5.57 -14.29 -0.54
N TYR A 213 -4.51 -14.59 0.20
CA TYR A 213 -4.45 -14.47 1.66
C TYR A 213 -3.14 -13.80 2.09
N PRO A 214 -3.11 -13.05 3.21
CA PRO A 214 -1.89 -12.38 3.71
C PRO A 214 -0.66 -13.29 3.83
N LYS A 215 -0.84 -14.57 4.19
CA LYS A 215 0.24 -15.56 4.23
C LYS A 215 0.95 -15.80 2.89
N TYR A 216 0.34 -15.42 1.79
CA TYR A 216 0.94 -15.59 0.47
C TYR A 216 1.97 -14.49 0.12
N VAL A 217 2.18 -13.52 1.01
CA VAL A 217 3.28 -12.55 0.88
C VAL A 217 4.65 -13.24 0.75
N ARG A 218 4.81 -14.44 1.30
CA ARG A 218 6.02 -15.27 1.14
C ARG A 218 6.40 -15.52 -0.31
N TYR A 219 5.42 -15.71 -1.21
CA TYR A 219 5.69 -15.94 -2.64
C TYR A 219 6.18 -14.68 -3.35
N VAL A 220 5.80 -13.52 -2.85
CA VAL A 220 6.33 -12.23 -3.32
C VAL A 220 7.80 -12.10 -2.90
N ILE A 221 8.12 -12.42 -1.64
CA ILE A 221 9.49 -12.44 -1.11
C ILE A 221 10.35 -13.44 -1.89
N GLU A 222 9.87 -14.68 -2.11
CA GLU A 222 10.55 -15.70 -2.91
C GLU A 222 10.88 -15.18 -4.32
N LYS A 223 9.92 -14.48 -4.95
CA LYS A 223 10.12 -13.94 -6.29
C LYS A 223 11.13 -12.81 -6.33
N ILE A 224 11.13 -11.91 -5.36
CA ILE A 224 12.14 -10.84 -5.25
C ILE A 224 13.53 -11.46 -5.00
N ALA A 225 13.62 -12.47 -4.15
CA ALA A 225 14.86 -13.19 -3.87
C ALA A 225 15.44 -13.82 -5.15
N GLU A 226 14.58 -14.49 -5.95
CA GLU A 226 14.95 -15.05 -7.25
C GLU A 226 15.51 -13.98 -8.21
N VAL A 227 14.80 -12.85 -8.35
CA VAL A 227 15.16 -11.78 -9.29
C VAL A 227 16.45 -11.06 -8.87
N THR A 228 16.63 -10.84 -7.57
CA THR A 228 17.79 -10.12 -7.03
C THR A 228 19.01 -11.01 -6.78
N GLY A 229 18.85 -12.34 -6.88
CA GLY A 229 19.92 -13.31 -6.57
C GLY A 229 20.27 -13.38 -5.08
N LYS A 230 19.37 -12.95 -4.20
CA LYS A 230 19.55 -12.94 -2.74
C LYS A 230 18.83 -14.13 -2.10
N SER A 231 19.13 -14.42 -0.83
CA SER A 231 18.38 -15.44 -0.10
C SER A 231 16.99 -14.93 0.30
N TYR A 232 16.06 -15.88 0.51
CA TYR A 232 14.74 -15.58 1.07
C TYR A 232 14.84 -14.80 2.37
N ASP A 233 15.64 -15.28 3.32
CA ASP A 233 15.79 -14.69 4.65
C ASP A 233 16.36 -13.25 4.58
N GLU A 234 17.25 -12.99 3.62
CA GLU A 234 17.80 -11.64 3.42
C GLU A 234 16.70 -10.68 2.92
N ILE A 235 15.89 -11.09 1.94
CA ILE A 235 14.81 -10.24 1.41
C ILE A 235 13.70 -10.08 2.46
N GLU A 236 13.31 -11.14 3.15
CA GLU A 236 12.31 -11.07 4.22
C GLU A 236 12.73 -10.06 5.30
N ARG A 237 13.97 -10.16 5.79
CA ARG A 237 14.51 -9.23 6.78
C ARG A 237 14.53 -7.78 6.26
N ILE A 238 15.04 -7.55 5.04
CA ILE A 238 15.14 -6.21 4.46
C ILE A 238 13.75 -5.59 4.28
N THR A 239 12.81 -6.32 3.71
CA THR A 239 11.47 -5.79 3.45
C THR A 239 10.68 -5.54 4.74
N SER A 240 10.86 -6.38 5.76
CA SER A 240 10.25 -6.18 7.08
C SER A 240 10.86 -4.96 7.81
N GLU A 241 12.18 -4.77 7.76
CA GLU A 241 12.84 -3.57 8.28
C GLU A 241 12.39 -2.29 7.55
N ASN A 242 12.24 -2.36 6.23
CA ASN A 242 11.73 -1.26 5.41
C ASN A 242 10.28 -0.92 5.76
N ALA A 243 9.42 -1.93 5.94
CA ALA A 243 8.02 -1.74 6.33
C ALA A 243 7.93 -1.02 7.69
N ARG A 244 8.75 -1.40 8.69
CA ARG A 244 8.81 -0.72 9.99
C ARG A 244 9.35 0.70 9.89
N ARG A 245 10.30 0.94 9.00
CA ARG A 245 10.84 2.28 8.74
C ARG A 245 9.82 3.17 8.06
N PHE A 246 9.07 2.64 7.12
CA PHE A 246 8.02 3.35 6.40
C PHE A 246 6.81 3.63 7.31
N TYR A 247 6.27 2.59 7.92
CA TYR A 247 5.17 2.68 8.88
C TYR A 247 5.74 2.78 10.32
N PHE A 248 6.36 3.89 10.63
CA PHE A 248 7.13 4.10 11.87
C PHE A 248 6.36 3.91 13.19
N LYS A 249 5.03 3.75 13.13
CA LYS A 249 4.20 3.40 14.30
C LYS A 249 4.11 1.88 14.53
N ILE A 250 4.55 1.04 13.59
CA ILE A 250 4.61 -0.41 13.76
C ILE A 250 5.72 -0.75 14.77
N LYS A 251 5.34 -1.50 15.80
CA LYS A 251 6.27 -1.95 16.85
C LYS A 251 6.95 -3.26 16.48
#